data_56646585b931591d23d578e76d803092
#
_entry.id   56646585b931591d23d578e76d803092
#
_cell.length_a   1.000
_cell.length_b   1.000
_cell.length_c   1.000
_cell.angle_alpha   90.00
_cell.angle_beta   90.00
_cell.angle_gamma   90.00
#
_symmetry.space_group_name_H-M   'P 1'
#
loop_
_entity.id
_entity.type
_entity.pdbx_description
1 polymer ?
#
loop_
_entity_poly.entity_id
_entity_poly.type
_entity_poly.pdbx_seq_one_letter_code
_entity_poly.pdbx_strand_id
1 'polypeptide(L)'
;MTHISITGDLGSGKSSVAKILCQDLGFEYFSTGSLQRKLAAEKGMNTLDMNKFSESTKDVDDYIDNFLRQIEADKNAACTYILDSRLAWHFVPSSFKVFIKVAPEVAAQRVLADKARSNEPDSTDVASTMASLQARMQSECKRFKEYYDIDYRNESNFDLVVDSSVMTAQEVATSIIKAYQSHLNK
;
A
#
# COMPACT_ATOMS: atom_id res chain seq x y z
N MET A 1 15.69 -7.55 13.29
CA MET A 1 15.32 -7.55 11.85
C MET A 1 14.52 -6.29 11.58
N THR A 2 14.65 -5.69 10.40
CA THR A 2 13.98 -4.44 10.03
C THR A 2 12.64 -4.76 9.35
N HIS A 3 11.57 -4.05 9.67
CA HIS A 3 10.28 -4.16 8.97
C HIS A 3 10.43 -3.79 7.49
N ILE A 4 9.50 -4.24 6.64
CA ILE A 4 9.42 -3.80 5.24
C ILE A 4 8.12 -3.03 5.06
N SER A 5 8.20 -1.76 4.67
CA SER A 5 7.04 -0.95 4.28
C SER A 5 6.87 -0.96 2.78
N ILE A 6 5.66 -1.30 2.31
CA ILE A 6 5.33 -1.38 0.88
C ILE A 6 4.29 -0.32 0.55
N THR A 7 4.70 0.64 -0.26
CA THR A 7 3.84 1.65 -0.88
C THR A 7 3.81 1.41 -2.39
N GLY A 8 3.00 2.14 -3.12
CA GLY A 8 2.99 2.07 -4.59
C GLY A 8 1.63 2.29 -5.19
N ASP A 9 1.57 2.23 -6.51
CA ASP A 9 0.37 2.54 -7.28
C ASP A 9 -0.81 1.63 -6.98
N LEU A 10 -2.02 2.14 -7.20
CA LEU A 10 -3.23 1.32 -7.19
C LEU A 10 -3.14 0.26 -8.29
N GLY A 11 -3.50 -0.98 -8.00
CA GLY A 11 -3.39 -2.07 -8.98
C GLY A 11 -1.97 -2.62 -9.22
N SER A 12 -0.93 -2.14 -8.51
CA SER A 12 0.45 -2.63 -8.68
C SER A 12 0.71 -4.03 -8.13
N GLY A 13 -0.26 -4.66 -7.46
CA GLY A 13 -0.10 -6.02 -6.92
C GLY A 13 0.54 -6.10 -5.54
N LYS A 14 0.65 -4.98 -4.80
CA LYS A 14 1.25 -4.92 -3.45
C LYS A 14 0.82 -6.05 -2.52
N SER A 15 -0.48 -6.28 -2.40
CA SER A 15 -1.00 -7.28 -1.47
C SER A 15 -0.61 -8.72 -1.86
N SER A 16 -0.48 -9.02 -3.16
CA SER A 16 0.02 -10.32 -3.62
C SER A 16 1.51 -10.48 -3.32
N VAL A 17 2.30 -9.44 -3.60
CA VAL A 17 3.73 -9.39 -3.28
C VAL A 17 3.95 -9.51 -1.77
N ALA A 18 3.20 -8.76 -0.97
CA ALA A 18 3.30 -8.80 0.50
C ALA A 18 3.05 -10.20 1.07
N LYS A 19 2.06 -10.93 0.54
CA LYS A 19 1.78 -12.32 0.96
C LYS A 19 2.96 -13.26 0.66
N ILE A 20 3.60 -13.12 -0.50
CA ILE A 20 4.79 -13.89 -0.86
C ILE A 20 5.95 -13.55 0.10
N LEU A 21 6.18 -12.26 0.35
CA LEU A 21 7.23 -11.83 1.29
C LEU A 21 7.00 -12.38 2.71
N CYS A 22 5.75 -12.40 3.18
CA CYS A 22 5.42 -12.98 4.48
C CYS A 22 5.74 -14.48 4.52
N GLN A 23 5.43 -15.23 3.45
CA GLN A 23 5.72 -16.65 3.37
C GLN A 23 7.23 -16.94 3.31
N ASP A 24 7.96 -16.18 2.50
CA ASP A 24 9.38 -16.41 2.25
C ASP A 24 10.28 -15.94 3.41
N LEU A 25 9.87 -14.87 4.13
CA LEU A 25 10.64 -14.26 5.23
C LEU A 25 10.13 -14.65 6.62
N GLY A 26 8.95 -15.25 6.73
CA GLY A 26 8.31 -15.53 8.01
C GLY A 26 7.81 -14.29 8.74
N PHE A 27 7.49 -13.20 8.01
CA PHE A 27 7.03 -11.93 8.57
C PHE A 27 5.51 -11.91 8.69
N GLU A 28 5.00 -11.12 9.64
CA GLU A 28 3.57 -10.89 9.77
C GLU A 28 3.06 -9.84 8.78
N TYR A 29 1.81 -10.00 8.35
CA TYR A 29 1.17 -9.10 7.38
C TYR A 29 0.26 -8.08 8.05
N PHE A 30 0.50 -6.80 7.79
CA PHE A 30 -0.41 -5.72 8.14
C PHE A 30 -0.80 -4.92 6.90
N SER A 31 -2.11 -4.71 6.67
CA SER A 31 -2.62 -3.98 5.50
C SER A 31 -3.65 -2.94 5.91
N THR A 32 -3.31 -1.66 5.71
CA THR A 32 -4.24 -0.55 5.91
C THR A 32 -5.36 -0.53 4.88
N GLY A 33 -5.08 -0.94 3.64
CA GLY A 33 -6.10 -1.06 2.60
C GLY A 33 -7.16 -2.13 2.92
N SER A 34 -6.77 -3.23 3.56
CA SER A 34 -7.72 -4.25 4.02
C SER A 34 -8.58 -3.73 5.17
N LEU A 35 -7.99 -2.99 6.10
CA LEU A 35 -8.71 -2.36 7.20
C LEU A 35 -9.71 -1.31 6.68
N GLN A 36 -9.29 -0.43 5.76
CA GLN A 36 -10.18 0.56 5.14
C GLN A 36 -11.36 -0.09 4.41
N ARG A 37 -11.12 -1.17 3.65
CA ARG A 37 -12.21 -1.90 2.96
C ARG A 37 -13.20 -2.51 3.95
N LYS A 38 -12.70 -3.07 5.05
CA LYS A 38 -13.57 -3.61 6.12
C LYS A 38 -14.44 -2.50 6.71
N LEU A 39 -13.85 -1.37 7.08
CA LEU A 39 -14.59 -0.22 7.60
C LEU A 39 -15.58 0.37 6.59
N ALA A 40 -15.20 0.42 5.31
CA ALA A 40 -16.09 0.85 4.22
C ALA A 40 -17.32 -0.08 4.12
N ALA A 41 -17.10 -1.40 4.12
CA ALA A 41 -18.19 -2.38 4.09
C ALA A 41 -19.13 -2.27 5.30
N GLU A 42 -18.58 -2.07 6.50
CA GLU A 42 -19.37 -1.86 7.73
C GLU A 42 -20.23 -0.59 7.66
N LYS A 43 -19.77 0.44 6.93
CA LYS A 43 -20.50 1.70 6.71
C LYS A 43 -21.38 1.68 5.45
N GLY A 44 -21.43 0.58 4.68
CA GLY A 44 -22.15 0.49 3.40
C GLY A 44 -21.57 1.37 2.29
N MET A 45 -20.29 1.69 2.35
CA MET A 45 -19.57 2.55 1.39
C MET A 45 -18.69 1.70 0.46
N ASN A 46 -18.46 2.18 -0.78
CA ASN A 46 -17.38 1.68 -1.62
C ASN A 46 -16.04 2.35 -1.24
N THR A 47 -14.93 1.88 -1.82
CA THR A 47 -13.59 2.38 -1.49
C THR A 47 -13.37 3.84 -1.88
N LEU A 48 -14.00 4.33 -2.94
CA LEU A 48 -13.90 5.74 -3.35
C LEU A 48 -14.66 6.65 -2.38
N ASP A 49 -15.88 6.26 -2.01
CA ASP A 49 -16.69 7.02 -1.04
C ASP A 49 -16.03 7.03 0.34
N MET A 50 -15.42 5.91 0.75
CA MET A 50 -14.65 5.83 1.99
C MET A 50 -13.43 6.76 1.97
N ASN A 51 -12.73 6.89 0.84
CA ASN A 51 -11.63 7.85 0.72
C ASN A 51 -12.13 9.30 0.84
N LYS A 52 -13.24 9.65 0.17
CA LYS A 52 -13.86 10.97 0.30
C LYS A 52 -14.32 11.25 1.73
N PHE A 53 -14.90 10.26 2.39
CA PHE A 53 -15.28 10.37 3.81
C PHE A 53 -14.05 10.65 4.67
N SER A 54 -12.94 9.97 4.44
CA SER A 54 -11.66 10.20 5.15
C SER A 54 -11.01 11.56 4.82
N GLU A 55 -11.44 12.28 3.76
CA GLU A 55 -11.07 13.68 3.53
C GLU A 55 -11.76 14.64 4.53
N SER A 56 -12.90 14.23 5.09
CA SER A 56 -13.69 15.04 6.03
C SER A 56 -13.48 14.69 7.51
N THR A 57 -12.85 13.55 7.80
CA THR A 57 -12.56 13.09 9.16
C THR A 57 -11.21 12.36 9.22
N LYS A 58 -10.45 12.63 10.29
CA LYS A 58 -9.16 11.99 10.54
C LYS A 58 -9.25 10.66 11.30
N ASP A 59 -10.41 10.29 11.80
CA ASP A 59 -10.55 9.18 12.76
C ASP A 59 -9.93 7.86 12.27
N VAL A 60 -10.10 7.55 10.96
CA VAL A 60 -9.56 6.34 10.35
C VAL A 60 -8.06 6.44 10.15
N ASP A 61 -7.60 7.58 9.66
CA ASP A 61 -6.18 7.83 9.44
C ASP A 61 -5.45 7.86 10.79
N ASP A 62 -5.97 8.56 11.80
CA ASP A 62 -5.40 8.61 13.15
C ASP A 62 -5.28 7.22 13.82
N TYR A 63 -6.28 6.36 13.63
CA TYR A 63 -6.21 4.97 14.12
C TYR A 63 -5.06 4.19 13.48
N ILE A 64 -4.95 4.28 12.15
CA ILE A 64 -3.88 3.63 11.37
C ILE A 64 -2.51 4.17 11.77
N ASP A 65 -2.38 5.48 11.86
CA ASP A 65 -1.14 6.18 12.17
C ASP A 65 -0.65 5.83 13.57
N ASN A 66 -1.55 5.78 14.56
CA ASN A 66 -1.19 5.40 15.93
C ASN A 66 -0.69 3.96 16.00
N PHE A 67 -1.30 3.04 15.24
CA PHE A 67 -0.82 1.67 15.15
C PHE A 67 0.59 1.60 14.54
N LEU A 68 0.84 2.32 13.45
CA LEU A 68 2.16 2.36 12.83
C LEU A 68 3.23 2.98 13.74
N ARG A 69 2.88 4.04 14.48
CA ARG A 69 3.79 4.63 15.49
C ARG A 69 4.10 3.68 16.63
N GLN A 70 3.14 2.85 17.05
CA GLN A 70 3.39 1.81 18.04
C GLN A 70 4.38 0.76 17.55
N ILE A 71 4.27 0.35 16.27
CA ILE A 71 5.26 -0.56 15.65
C ILE A 71 6.66 0.06 15.69
N GLU A 72 6.81 1.35 15.32
CA GLU A 72 8.11 2.04 15.34
C GLU A 72 8.67 2.17 16.77
N ALA A 73 7.81 2.37 17.74
CA ALA A 73 8.22 2.53 19.14
C ALA A 73 8.63 1.21 19.81
N ASP A 74 8.10 0.09 19.35
CA ASP A 74 8.36 -1.24 19.93
C ASP A 74 9.66 -1.85 19.38
N LYS A 75 10.77 -1.42 19.95
CA LYS A 75 12.11 -1.93 19.59
C LYS A 75 12.34 -3.40 20.00
N ASN A 76 11.46 -3.97 20.80
CA ASN A 76 11.52 -5.35 21.27
C ASN A 76 10.43 -6.22 20.66
N ALA A 77 9.82 -5.77 19.55
CA ALA A 77 8.76 -6.49 18.88
C ALA A 77 9.13 -7.97 18.66
N ALA A 78 8.25 -8.86 19.09
CA ALA A 78 8.41 -10.30 18.94
C ALA A 78 8.34 -10.75 17.47
N CYS A 79 7.83 -9.89 16.59
CA CYS A 79 7.62 -10.19 15.17
C CYS A 79 8.08 -9.03 14.28
N THR A 80 8.39 -9.36 13.03
CA THR A 80 8.71 -8.41 11.97
C THR A 80 7.55 -8.34 10.99
N TYR A 81 7.21 -7.14 10.53
CA TYR A 81 6.04 -6.90 9.68
C TYR A 81 6.39 -6.60 8.24
N ILE A 82 5.52 -7.06 7.33
CA ILE A 82 5.31 -6.48 6.01
C ILE A 82 4.14 -5.49 6.14
N LEU A 83 4.42 -4.20 6.01
CA LEU A 83 3.47 -3.10 6.20
C LEU A 83 2.95 -2.61 4.84
N ASP A 84 1.81 -3.15 4.37
CA ASP A 84 1.13 -2.73 3.12
C ASP A 84 0.29 -1.48 3.40
N SER A 85 0.92 -0.30 3.30
CA SER A 85 0.31 0.99 3.62
C SER A 85 0.90 2.13 2.79
N ARG A 86 0.08 3.17 2.51
CA ARG A 86 0.55 4.38 1.80
C ARG A 86 1.61 5.15 2.59
N LEU A 87 1.47 5.20 3.91
CA LEU A 87 2.29 6.04 4.78
C LEU A 87 3.12 5.26 5.81
N ALA A 88 3.18 3.91 5.73
CA ALA A 88 4.01 3.14 6.65
C ALA A 88 5.48 3.55 6.61
N TRP A 89 6.03 3.86 5.43
CA TRP A 89 7.39 4.37 5.26
C TRP A 89 7.67 5.67 6.04
N HIS A 90 6.63 6.48 6.26
CA HIS A 90 6.71 7.74 7.00
C HIS A 90 6.62 7.52 8.51
N PHE A 91 5.65 6.70 8.96
CA PHE A 91 5.40 6.45 10.38
C PHE A 91 6.32 5.37 10.98
N VAL A 92 6.94 4.54 10.14
CA VAL A 92 7.95 3.54 10.53
C VAL A 92 9.24 3.80 9.74
N PRO A 93 9.93 4.93 10.03
CA PRO A 93 11.13 5.35 9.30
C PRO A 93 12.28 4.34 9.35
N SER A 94 12.32 3.47 10.37
CA SER A 94 13.28 2.38 10.49
C SER A 94 13.05 1.21 9.52
N SER A 95 11.89 1.17 8.82
CA SER A 95 11.57 0.12 7.85
C SER A 95 12.40 0.23 6.58
N PHE A 96 12.64 -0.90 5.90
CA PHE A 96 13.09 -0.92 4.50
C PHE A 96 11.91 -0.51 3.60
N LYS A 97 12.07 0.59 2.88
CA LYS A 97 10.99 1.31 2.20
C LYS A 97 10.93 0.95 0.74
N VAL A 98 9.82 0.37 0.31
CA VAL A 98 9.60 -0.11 -1.07
C VAL A 98 8.44 0.62 -1.72
N PHE A 99 8.65 1.11 -2.96
CA PHE A 99 7.59 1.63 -3.82
C PHE A 99 7.41 0.72 -5.04
N ILE A 100 6.17 0.24 -5.27
CA ILE A 100 5.84 -0.60 -6.43
C ILE A 100 5.04 0.21 -7.43
N LYS A 101 5.64 0.49 -8.59
CA LYS A 101 5.02 1.19 -9.72
C LYS A 101 4.27 0.22 -10.62
N VAL A 102 3.32 0.75 -11.38
CA VAL A 102 2.66 0.04 -12.47
C VAL A 102 2.11 1.00 -13.51
N ALA A 103 2.17 0.64 -14.79
CA ALA A 103 1.52 1.38 -15.86
C ALA A 103 -0.01 1.42 -15.65
N PRO A 104 -0.67 2.57 -15.87
CA PRO A 104 -2.10 2.76 -15.55
C PRO A 104 -3.02 1.73 -16.24
N GLU A 105 -2.76 1.37 -17.49
CA GLU A 105 -3.54 0.36 -18.23
C GLU A 105 -3.40 -1.02 -17.62
N VAL A 106 -2.18 -1.43 -17.23
CA VAL A 106 -1.92 -2.71 -16.57
C VAL A 106 -2.59 -2.75 -15.20
N ALA A 107 -2.56 -1.63 -14.46
CA ALA A 107 -3.26 -1.50 -13.19
C ALA A 107 -4.76 -1.74 -13.35
N ALA A 108 -5.38 -1.08 -14.33
CA ALA A 108 -6.81 -1.22 -14.61
C ALA A 108 -7.19 -2.64 -15.01
N GLN A 109 -6.40 -3.28 -15.89
CA GLN A 109 -6.61 -4.66 -16.30
C GLN A 109 -6.54 -5.62 -15.10
N ARG A 110 -5.56 -5.44 -14.21
CA ARG A 110 -5.41 -6.25 -12.98
C ARG A 110 -6.59 -6.06 -12.03
N VAL A 111 -7.06 -4.83 -11.87
CA VAL A 111 -8.21 -4.53 -10.99
C VAL A 111 -9.50 -5.14 -11.54
N LEU A 112 -9.75 -5.04 -12.85
CA LEU A 112 -10.90 -5.67 -13.49
C LEU A 112 -10.90 -7.21 -13.40
N ALA A 113 -9.72 -7.83 -13.50
CA ALA A 113 -9.56 -9.28 -13.37
C ALA A 113 -9.74 -9.78 -11.91
N ASP A 114 -9.59 -8.92 -10.93
CA ASP A 114 -9.65 -9.26 -9.50
C ASP A 114 -11.09 -9.26 -8.97
N LYS A 115 -11.79 -10.38 -9.18
CA LYS A 115 -13.19 -10.59 -8.72
C LYS A 115 -13.37 -10.47 -7.19
N ALA A 116 -12.29 -10.50 -6.41
CA ALA A 116 -12.36 -10.35 -4.95
C ALA A 116 -12.54 -8.89 -4.50
N ARG A 117 -12.45 -7.92 -5.41
CA ARG A 117 -12.62 -6.49 -5.13
C ARG A 117 -14.06 -6.02 -5.33
N SER A 118 -15.01 -6.65 -4.65
CA SER A 118 -16.44 -6.32 -4.74
C SER A 118 -16.81 -4.89 -4.30
N ASN A 119 -15.91 -4.17 -3.64
CA ASN A 119 -16.14 -2.81 -3.13
C ASN A 119 -15.48 -1.70 -3.98
N GLU A 120 -14.93 -2.03 -5.15
CA GLU A 120 -14.54 -0.98 -6.11
C GLU A 120 -15.79 -0.50 -6.86
N PRO A 121 -15.83 0.79 -7.32
CA PRO A 121 -16.95 1.29 -8.12
C PRO A 121 -17.20 0.39 -9.32
N ASP A 122 -18.47 0.28 -9.75
CA ASP A 122 -18.89 -0.51 -10.92
C ASP A 122 -18.18 -0.03 -12.19
N SER A 123 -16.97 -0.51 -12.38
CA SER A 123 -16.16 -0.26 -13.57
C SER A 123 -16.33 -1.45 -14.52
N THR A 124 -16.86 -1.20 -15.70
CA THR A 124 -17.21 -2.24 -16.68
C THR A 124 -16.13 -2.47 -17.74
N ASP A 125 -15.17 -1.54 -17.84
CA ASP A 125 -14.11 -1.57 -18.85
C ASP A 125 -12.81 -0.94 -18.31
N VAL A 126 -11.73 -1.06 -19.09
CA VAL A 126 -10.40 -0.57 -18.74
C VAL A 126 -10.39 0.96 -18.58
N ALA A 127 -11.06 1.70 -19.43
CA ALA A 127 -11.04 3.16 -19.42
C ALA A 127 -11.75 3.73 -18.17
N SER A 128 -12.94 3.21 -17.84
CA SER A 128 -13.66 3.59 -16.62
C SER A 128 -12.90 3.21 -15.36
N THR A 129 -12.25 2.05 -15.36
CA THR A 129 -11.39 1.62 -14.24
C THR A 129 -10.18 2.54 -14.07
N MET A 130 -9.50 2.92 -15.16
CA MET A 130 -8.39 3.88 -15.11
C MET A 130 -8.83 5.22 -14.51
N ALA A 131 -9.98 5.75 -14.95
CA ALA A 131 -10.52 7.00 -14.42
C ALA A 131 -10.82 6.91 -12.92
N SER A 132 -11.41 5.80 -12.46
CA SER A 132 -11.68 5.54 -11.05
C SER A 132 -10.39 5.45 -10.22
N LEU A 133 -9.38 4.72 -10.70
CA LEU A 133 -8.09 4.61 -10.03
C LEU A 133 -7.37 5.97 -9.96
N GLN A 134 -7.46 6.77 -11.03
CA GLN A 134 -6.89 8.11 -11.06
C GLN A 134 -7.59 9.05 -10.06
N ALA A 135 -8.92 9.04 -10.02
CA ALA A 135 -9.69 9.85 -9.07
C ALA A 135 -9.34 9.49 -7.61
N ARG A 136 -9.23 8.19 -7.33
CA ARG A 136 -8.82 7.72 -6.00
C ARG A 136 -7.40 8.15 -5.65
N MET A 137 -6.45 8.02 -6.58
CA MET A 137 -5.07 8.46 -6.37
C MET A 137 -5.00 9.97 -6.08
N GLN A 138 -5.76 10.79 -6.81
CA GLN A 138 -5.83 12.24 -6.59
C GLN A 138 -6.40 12.56 -5.19
N SER A 139 -7.46 11.87 -4.77
CA SER A 139 -8.04 12.00 -3.42
C SER A 139 -7.00 11.65 -2.34
N GLU A 140 -6.29 10.52 -2.48
CA GLU A 140 -5.22 10.13 -1.56
C GLU A 140 -4.08 11.17 -1.51
N CYS A 141 -3.61 11.68 -2.68
CA CYS A 141 -2.57 12.72 -2.75
C CYS A 141 -2.98 14.01 -2.05
N LYS A 142 -4.22 14.49 -2.32
CA LYS A 142 -4.77 15.70 -1.69
C LYS A 142 -4.81 15.54 -0.17
N ARG A 143 -5.42 14.46 0.32
CA ARG A 143 -5.56 14.19 1.76
C ARG A 143 -4.22 14.12 2.47
N PHE A 144 -3.25 13.37 1.95
CA PHE A 144 -1.95 13.24 2.59
C PHE A 144 -1.12 14.51 2.53
N LYS A 145 -1.30 15.32 1.47
CA LYS A 145 -0.68 16.64 1.40
C LYS A 145 -1.29 17.60 2.45
N GLU A 146 -2.61 17.60 2.61
CA GLU A 146 -3.30 18.46 3.57
C GLU A 146 -3.04 18.06 5.02
N TYR A 147 -3.00 16.77 5.33
CA TYR A 147 -2.90 16.27 6.71
C TYR A 147 -1.46 16.18 7.22
N TYR A 148 -0.51 15.87 6.35
CA TYR A 148 0.86 15.52 6.73
C TYR A 148 1.93 16.33 5.99
N ASP A 149 1.55 17.16 5.00
CA ASP A 149 2.47 17.82 4.07
C ASP A 149 3.36 16.85 3.27
N ILE A 150 2.84 15.66 2.96
CA ILE A 150 3.57 14.56 2.32
C ILE A 150 3.13 14.39 0.86
N ASP A 151 4.12 14.24 -0.04
CA ASP A 151 3.95 13.58 -1.33
C ASP A 151 4.41 12.12 -1.22
N TYR A 152 3.44 11.21 -1.03
CA TYR A 152 3.72 9.78 -0.85
C TYR A 152 4.19 9.09 -2.14
N ARG A 153 4.11 9.76 -3.28
CA ARG A 153 4.56 9.25 -4.57
C ARG A 153 5.98 9.68 -4.94
N ASN A 154 6.60 10.53 -4.16
CA ASN A 154 7.98 10.95 -4.38
C ASN A 154 8.92 9.77 -4.15
N GLU A 155 9.46 9.24 -5.26
CA GLU A 155 10.32 8.06 -5.28
C GLU A 155 11.59 8.19 -4.43
N SER A 156 12.06 9.43 -4.19
CA SER A 156 13.24 9.68 -3.34
C SER A 156 13.06 9.28 -1.87
N ASN A 157 11.82 9.02 -1.44
CA ASN A 157 11.50 8.58 -0.08
C ASN A 157 11.75 7.08 0.15
N PHE A 158 12.08 6.32 -0.91
CA PHE A 158 12.11 4.87 -0.87
C PHE A 158 13.52 4.32 -1.12
N ASP A 159 13.87 3.24 -0.41
CA ASP A 159 15.14 2.53 -0.58
C ASP A 159 15.15 1.71 -1.87
N LEU A 160 13.95 1.29 -2.34
CA LEU A 160 13.78 0.52 -3.56
C LEU A 160 12.51 0.94 -4.30
N VAL A 161 12.63 1.20 -5.60
CA VAL A 161 11.50 1.40 -6.52
C VAL A 161 11.49 0.26 -7.54
N VAL A 162 10.35 -0.45 -7.67
CA VAL A 162 10.20 -1.57 -8.60
C VAL A 162 9.03 -1.29 -9.54
N ASP A 163 9.25 -1.40 -10.85
CA ASP A 163 8.16 -1.36 -11.84
C ASP A 163 7.62 -2.78 -12.07
N SER A 164 6.38 -3.01 -11.66
CA SER A 164 5.71 -4.30 -11.77
C SER A 164 4.94 -4.50 -13.07
N SER A 165 5.00 -3.55 -14.02
CA SER A 165 4.14 -3.55 -15.23
C SER A 165 4.26 -4.84 -16.04
N VAL A 166 5.48 -5.39 -16.13
CA VAL A 166 5.79 -6.62 -16.90
C VAL A 166 6.29 -7.77 -16.02
N MET A 167 6.23 -7.61 -14.70
CA MET A 167 6.73 -8.61 -13.74
C MET A 167 5.55 -9.34 -13.08
N THR A 168 5.77 -10.60 -12.75
CA THR A 168 4.91 -11.38 -11.86
C THR A 168 5.12 -10.93 -10.41
N ALA A 169 4.16 -11.24 -9.54
CA ALA A 169 4.28 -10.94 -8.11
C ALA A 169 5.50 -11.64 -7.47
N GLN A 170 5.84 -12.85 -7.95
CA GLN A 170 7.02 -13.59 -7.48
C GLN A 170 8.34 -12.92 -7.88
N GLU A 171 8.44 -12.40 -9.10
CA GLU A 171 9.64 -11.69 -9.55
C GLU A 171 9.84 -10.38 -8.77
N VAL A 172 8.75 -9.65 -8.52
CA VAL A 172 8.78 -8.44 -7.67
C VAL A 172 9.23 -8.79 -6.26
N ALA A 173 8.65 -9.82 -5.64
CA ALA A 173 9.03 -10.27 -4.30
C ALA A 173 10.50 -10.69 -4.22
N THR A 174 10.99 -11.45 -5.21
CA THR A 174 12.40 -11.86 -5.29
C THR A 174 13.34 -10.64 -5.36
N SER A 175 12.97 -9.61 -6.15
CA SER A 175 13.74 -8.38 -6.26
C SER A 175 13.79 -7.62 -4.93
N ILE A 176 12.66 -7.58 -4.21
CA ILE A 176 12.58 -6.94 -2.88
C ILE A 176 13.44 -7.70 -1.87
N ILE A 177 13.33 -9.03 -1.80
CA ILE A 177 14.13 -9.86 -0.88
C ILE A 177 15.63 -9.64 -1.10
N LYS A 178 16.08 -9.64 -2.35
CA LYS A 178 17.50 -9.42 -2.70
C LYS A 178 17.98 -8.03 -2.23
N ALA A 179 17.20 -6.99 -2.48
CA ALA A 179 17.55 -5.64 -2.07
C ALA A 179 17.51 -5.48 -0.53
N TYR A 180 16.52 -6.07 0.14
CA TYR A 180 16.41 -6.08 1.59
C TYR A 180 17.60 -6.77 2.26
N GLN A 181 18.00 -7.95 1.77
CA GLN A 181 19.19 -8.65 2.28
C GLN A 181 20.47 -7.82 2.10
N SER A 182 20.60 -7.13 0.96
CA SER A 182 21.72 -6.22 0.72
C SER A 182 21.70 -5.00 1.64
N HIS A 183 20.52 -4.53 2.03
CA HIS A 183 20.34 -3.43 2.99
C HIS A 183 20.76 -3.83 4.41
N LEU A 184 20.44 -5.05 4.84
CA LEU A 184 20.82 -5.56 6.17
C LEU A 184 22.32 -5.79 6.35
N ASN A 185 23.07 -5.91 5.25
CA ASN A 185 24.52 -6.17 5.26
C ASN A 185 25.37 -4.88 5.15
N LYS A 186 24.72 -3.71 5.15
CA LYS A 186 25.39 -2.39 5.18
C LYS A 186 25.57 -1.91 6.60
#